data_c0aa2b848df11b5117ef7151b02b8fc8
#
_entry.id   c0aa2b848df11b5117ef7151b02b8fc8
#
_cell.length_a   1.000
_cell.length_b   1.000
_cell.length_c   1.000
_cell.angle_alpha   90.00
_cell.angle_beta   90.00
_cell.angle_gamma   90.00
#
_symmetry.space_group_name_H-M   'P 1'
#
loop_
_entity.id
_entity.type
_entity.pdbx_description
1 polymer ?
#
loop_
_entity_poly.entity_id
_entity_poly.type
_entity_poly.pdbx_seq_one_letter_code
_entity_poly.pdbx_strand_id
1 'polypeptide(L)'
;MKIIRVGLGNTNEAYIESRFTDGVNIIFSDENNKGKTIVVQSMLYTIGNKPIFPSSFSYKEYYYYLEFEENNRAYIVVRRGDSYTVSCSGNIRFFEDTAEFKRFWNNNVFSLPQISLNGSKRTVDMELYAQMFFVGQDGKDTSTIFNSGFYHKDNFKDMIFSYAGETESTLSEGEITRLRKQVEELEAKRKEQLAISEFYKTSTPAKEYLSQIQDKVAFQNRICEMEEITGKISGLRKMRNRLATKRSLWRGTLKELRSLNRNIEVGELRCMDCDSTHIVYKGKGKSTYSFDVSTSEMRSQIIASIEERISAYTEEMEKYDSEISALQQRIEEIMQDEDITIENIVAYKNDFCSIAEIEEKVQKLDAAIDDIKQRVKVGKKQTEDCIKAQQDFYKAIVEEMNQVREKIDIESKQLYDDLFTKRGSVVSGSEETVYYIARLISIAKLTKHSCPIIIDSFRAEDLSTEKEERVLALLSELKRQCILTTTLKAEEKGKYEKMIGINAIDYTGHQSNKILGREELPAFIKLLSGLGVILL
;
A
#
# COMPACT_ATOMS: atom_id res chain seq x y z
N MET A 1 13.98 5.06 7.23
CA MET A 1 13.37 6.34 6.79
C MET A 1 13.71 7.42 7.81
N LYS A 2 14.20 8.55 7.34
CA LYS A 2 14.57 9.70 8.15
C LYS A 2 13.86 10.93 7.62
N ILE A 3 13.06 11.57 8.45
CA ILE A 3 12.36 12.81 8.12
C ILE A 3 13.35 13.96 8.24
N ILE A 4 13.46 14.78 7.20
CA ILE A 4 14.35 15.94 7.13
C ILE A 4 13.55 17.22 7.34
N ARG A 5 12.40 17.34 6.65
CA ARG A 5 11.60 18.55 6.66
C ARG A 5 10.12 18.24 6.48
N VAL A 6 9.30 18.99 7.18
CA VAL A 6 7.85 18.98 7.04
C VAL A 6 7.38 20.38 6.76
N GLY A 7 6.46 20.53 5.83
CA GLY A 7 5.84 21.81 5.53
C GLY A 7 4.34 21.66 5.29
N LEU A 8 3.59 22.69 5.62
CA LEU A 8 2.18 22.81 5.27
C LEU A 8 1.86 24.28 4.99
N GLY A 9 0.98 24.53 4.05
CA GLY A 9 0.61 25.90 3.70
C GLY A 9 -0.41 25.97 2.58
N ASN A 10 -0.94 27.15 2.41
CA ASN A 10 -1.83 27.55 1.32
C ASN A 10 -1.36 28.89 0.72
N THR A 11 -2.18 29.57 -0.05
CA THR A 11 -1.84 30.85 -0.67
C THR A 11 -1.61 32.01 0.32
N ASN A 12 -2.03 31.87 1.56
CA ASN A 12 -2.06 32.97 2.55
C ASN A 12 -1.04 32.80 3.66
N GLU A 13 -0.73 31.56 4.02
CA GLU A 13 0.08 31.22 5.17
C GLU A 13 0.76 29.87 5.01
N ALA A 14 1.91 29.70 5.65
CA ALA A 14 2.65 28.43 5.65
C ALA A 14 3.40 28.24 6.97
N TYR A 15 3.84 27.01 7.18
CA TYR A 15 4.78 26.63 8.23
C TYR A 15 5.72 25.54 7.72
N ILE A 16 7.00 25.62 8.10
CA ILE A 16 8.04 24.67 7.74
C ILE A 16 8.83 24.29 8.99
N GLU A 17 8.88 23.00 9.30
CA GLU A 17 9.76 22.46 10.32
C GLU A 17 10.93 21.72 9.67
N SER A 18 12.14 22.17 9.92
CA SER A 18 13.38 21.62 9.32
C SER A 18 14.47 21.30 10.33
N ARG A 19 14.16 21.37 11.63
CA ARG A 19 15.12 21.18 12.73
C ARG A 19 15.30 19.72 13.16
N PHE A 20 14.76 18.75 12.41
CA PHE A 20 14.87 17.34 12.75
C PHE A 20 16.28 16.81 12.57
N THR A 21 16.72 15.96 13.52
CA THR A 21 18.00 15.24 13.49
C THR A 21 17.78 13.73 13.52
N ASP A 22 18.85 12.95 13.42
CA ASP A 22 18.81 11.48 13.31
C ASP A 22 18.30 10.76 14.58
N GLY A 23 18.49 11.35 15.73
CA GLY A 23 18.18 10.75 17.03
C GLY A 23 16.80 11.12 17.55
N VAL A 24 16.73 11.33 18.85
CA VAL A 24 15.49 11.71 19.53
C VAL A 24 15.25 13.21 19.37
N ASN A 25 14.12 13.54 18.75
CA ASN A 25 13.63 14.90 18.56
C ASN A 25 12.41 15.12 19.47
N ILE A 26 12.42 16.15 20.26
CA ILE A 26 11.32 16.51 21.15
C ILE A 26 10.79 17.90 20.76
N ILE A 27 9.59 17.93 20.19
CA ILE A 27 8.87 19.18 19.94
C ILE A 27 8.08 19.52 21.21
N PHE A 28 8.44 20.61 21.85
CA PHE A 28 7.78 20.99 23.10
C PHE A 28 7.27 22.43 23.06
N SER A 29 6.32 22.72 23.93
CA SER A 29 5.82 24.08 24.18
C SER A 29 5.40 24.20 25.64
N ASP A 30 5.20 25.42 26.09
CA ASP A 30 4.66 25.76 27.41
C ASP A 30 3.14 25.57 27.55
N GLU A 31 2.44 25.59 26.41
CA GLU A 31 0.99 25.48 26.35
C GLU A 31 0.55 24.46 25.28
N ASN A 32 -0.70 24.02 25.40
CA ASN A 32 -1.36 23.28 24.34
C ASN A 32 -1.69 24.21 23.15
N ASN A 33 -2.11 23.63 22.03
CA ASN A 33 -2.53 24.35 20.82
C ASN A 33 -1.44 25.20 20.13
N LYS A 34 -0.17 24.90 20.34
CA LYS A 34 0.97 25.55 19.65
C LYS A 34 1.34 24.86 18.32
N GLY A 35 0.49 23.96 17.80
CA GLY A 35 0.63 23.35 16.49
C GLY A 35 1.44 22.04 16.42
N LYS A 36 1.93 21.52 17.55
CA LYS A 36 2.73 20.26 17.59
C LYS A 36 2.03 19.11 16.87
N THR A 37 0.77 18.84 17.25
CA THR A 37 -0.06 17.77 16.63
C THR A 37 -0.29 18.02 15.14
N ILE A 38 -0.46 19.28 14.71
CA ILE A 38 -0.64 19.61 13.28
C ILE A 38 0.59 19.18 12.48
N VAL A 39 1.79 19.45 12.97
CA VAL A 39 3.05 19.05 12.30
C VAL A 39 3.18 17.54 12.22
N VAL A 40 2.92 16.83 13.32
CA VAL A 40 2.96 15.35 13.35
C VAL A 40 1.92 14.75 12.39
N GLN A 41 0.68 15.23 12.43
CA GLN A 41 -0.37 14.75 11.54
C GLN A 41 -0.09 15.08 10.06
N SER A 42 0.59 16.20 9.79
CA SER A 42 1.02 16.56 8.43
C SER A 42 2.01 15.55 7.86
N MET A 43 2.97 15.06 8.66
CA MET A 43 3.90 13.99 8.24
C MET A 43 3.14 12.74 7.81
N LEU A 44 2.24 12.27 8.68
CA LEU A 44 1.47 11.05 8.47
C LEU A 44 0.50 11.18 7.31
N TYR A 45 -0.17 12.32 7.21
CA TYR A 45 -1.09 12.59 6.12
C TYR A 45 -0.36 12.59 4.76
N THR A 46 0.82 13.18 4.70
CA THR A 46 1.61 13.25 3.46
C THR A 46 2.02 11.87 2.95
N ILE A 47 2.29 10.91 3.82
CA ILE A 47 2.64 9.53 3.42
C ILE A 47 1.44 8.64 3.12
N GLY A 48 0.21 9.16 3.17
CA GLY A 48 -0.99 8.41 2.80
C GLY A 48 -1.85 7.95 3.97
N ASN A 49 -1.54 8.35 5.22
CA ASN A 49 -2.41 8.05 6.35
C ASN A 49 -3.71 8.88 6.29
N LYS A 50 -4.75 8.41 6.98
CA LYS A 50 -5.96 9.21 7.19
C LYS A 50 -5.67 10.40 8.08
N PRO A 51 -6.24 11.57 7.76
CA PRO A 51 -5.98 12.77 8.56
C PRO A 51 -6.76 12.73 9.87
N ILE A 52 -6.07 13.07 10.97
CA ILE A 52 -6.68 13.31 12.28
C ILE A 52 -6.21 14.68 12.74
N PHE A 53 -6.76 15.67 12.08
CA PHE A 53 -6.54 17.07 12.46
C PHE A 53 -7.62 17.56 13.42
N PRO A 54 -7.33 18.57 14.25
CA PRO A 54 -8.35 19.25 15.04
C PRO A 54 -9.52 19.71 14.15
N SER A 55 -10.74 19.60 14.65
CA SER A 55 -11.96 19.96 13.91
C SER A 55 -11.98 21.41 13.41
N SER A 56 -11.26 22.30 14.10
CA SER A 56 -11.08 23.70 13.71
C SER A 56 -10.09 23.92 12.58
N PHE A 57 -9.37 22.89 12.14
CA PHE A 57 -8.34 23.00 11.12
C PHE A 57 -8.86 22.46 9.77
N SER A 58 -9.07 23.36 8.80
CA SER A 58 -9.57 23.04 7.44
C SER A 58 -8.50 22.37 6.58
N TYR A 59 -8.03 21.20 6.99
CA TYR A 59 -6.88 20.50 6.41
C TYR A 59 -6.94 20.33 4.87
N LYS A 60 -8.12 20.31 4.26
CA LYS A 60 -8.30 20.15 2.80
C LYS A 60 -7.83 21.35 1.98
N GLU A 61 -7.68 22.50 2.63
CA GLU A 61 -7.27 23.74 1.97
C GLU A 61 -5.76 23.87 1.84
N TYR A 62 -4.99 22.97 2.49
CA TYR A 62 -3.55 23.07 2.57
C TYR A 62 -2.84 22.06 1.69
N TYR A 63 -1.66 22.44 1.23
CA TYR A 63 -0.65 21.56 0.68
C TYR A 63 0.23 21.07 1.82
N TYR A 64 0.60 19.80 1.78
CA TYR A 64 1.45 19.15 2.75
C TYR A 64 2.72 18.68 2.06
N TYR A 65 3.86 19.05 2.59
CA TYR A 65 5.18 18.77 2.08
C TYR A 65 5.94 17.90 3.09
N LEU A 66 6.54 16.83 2.61
CA LEU A 66 7.42 15.97 3.41
C LEU A 66 8.67 15.65 2.63
N GLU A 67 9.82 15.97 3.22
CA GLU A 67 11.13 15.57 2.72
C GLU A 67 11.74 14.54 3.66
N PHE A 68 12.16 13.42 3.13
CA PHE A 68 12.76 12.33 3.89
C PHE A 68 13.79 11.57 3.07
N GLU A 69 14.65 10.86 3.78
CA GLU A 69 15.65 9.97 3.21
C GLU A 69 15.33 8.51 3.56
N GLU A 70 15.43 7.63 2.57
CA GLU A 70 15.31 6.19 2.73
C GLU A 70 16.31 5.48 1.83
N ASN A 71 17.08 4.55 2.40
CA ASN A 71 18.12 3.81 1.67
C ASN A 71 19.08 4.72 0.86
N ASN A 72 19.55 5.81 1.48
CA ASN A 72 20.42 6.83 0.88
C ASN A 72 19.81 7.53 -0.35
N ARG A 73 18.50 7.55 -0.48
CA ARG A 73 17.76 8.30 -1.51
C ARG A 73 16.89 9.35 -0.84
N ALA A 74 16.96 10.55 -1.38
CA ALA A 74 16.09 11.64 -0.94
C ALA A 74 14.76 11.58 -1.70
N TYR A 75 13.69 11.67 -0.94
CA TYR A 75 12.32 11.73 -1.44
C TYR A 75 11.65 13.01 -0.95
N ILE A 76 10.89 13.62 -1.83
CA ILE A 76 10.00 14.72 -1.48
C ILE A 76 8.60 14.31 -1.91
N VAL A 77 7.65 14.40 -1.00
CA VAL A 77 6.24 14.12 -1.25
C VAL A 77 5.43 15.37 -0.94
N VAL A 78 4.61 15.78 -1.87
CA VAL A 78 3.59 16.83 -1.67
C VAL A 78 2.23 16.21 -1.85
N ARG A 79 1.34 16.43 -0.89
CA ARG A 79 -0.05 15.98 -0.93
C ARG A 79 -1.03 17.14 -0.84
N ARG A 80 -2.07 17.10 -1.64
CA ARG A 80 -3.28 17.91 -1.49
C ARG A 80 -4.52 17.07 -1.77
N GLY A 81 -5.38 16.91 -0.78
CA GLY A 81 -6.53 15.99 -0.91
C GLY A 81 -6.08 14.55 -1.16
N ASP A 82 -6.52 13.95 -2.26
CA ASP A 82 -6.17 12.57 -2.63
C ASP A 82 -5.00 12.48 -3.63
N SER A 83 -4.48 13.61 -4.04
CA SER A 83 -3.45 13.69 -5.09
C SER A 83 -2.06 13.91 -4.51
N TYR A 84 -1.04 13.33 -5.17
CA TYR A 84 0.35 13.36 -4.71
C TYR A 84 1.30 13.77 -5.84
N THR A 85 2.31 14.56 -5.47
CA THR A 85 3.49 14.82 -6.28
C THR A 85 4.69 14.27 -5.53
N VAL A 86 5.48 13.45 -6.19
CA VAL A 86 6.68 12.85 -5.59
C VAL A 86 7.90 13.17 -6.43
N SER A 87 8.95 13.66 -5.79
CA SER A 87 10.28 13.76 -6.38
C SER A 87 11.20 12.74 -5.74
N CYS A 88 11.90 11.99 -6.58
CA CYS A 88 12.96 11.09 -6.16
C CYS A 88 14.16 11.27 -7.09
N SER A 89 15.30 11.70 -6.55
CA SER A 89 16.54 11.90 -7.31
C SER A 89 16.33 12.81 -8.57
N GLY A 90 15.51 13.84 -8.45
CA GLY A 90 15.20 14.79 -9.53
C GLY A 90 14.09 14.36 -10.49
N ASN A 91 13.58 13.14 -10.40
CA ASN A 91 12.45 12.69 -11.20
C ASN A 91 11.13 12.98 -10.47
N ILE A 92 10.24 13.72 -11.12
CA ILE A 92 8.94 14.10 -10.57
C ILE A 92 7.85 13.16 -11.12
N ARG A 93 7.01 12.64 -10.24
CA ARG A 93 5.87 11.77 -10.57
C ARG A 93 4.60 12.27 -9.90
N PHE A 94 3.48 12.07 -10.59
CA PHE A 94 2.15 12.48 -10.11
C PHE A 94 1.25 11.26 -9.93
N PHE A 95 0.44 11.31 -8.89
CA PHE A 95 -0.54 10.28 -8.57
C PHE A 95 -1.87 10.95 -8.25
N GLU A 96 -2.92 10.49 -8.88
CA GLU A 96 -4.26 11.07 -8.74
C GLU A 96 -4.99 10.56 -7.49
N ASP A 97 -4.58 9.40 -7.01
CA ASP A 97 -5.19 8.78 -5.84
C ASP A 97 -4.17 8.12 -4.91
N THR A 98 -4.62 7.84 -3.69
CA THR A 98 -3.81 7.17 -2.65
C THR A 98 -3.43 5.73 -3.04
N ALA A 99 -4.20 5.04 -3.89
CA ALA A 99 -3.91 3.67 -4.27
C ALA A 99 -2.75 3.60 -5.28
N GLU A 100 -2.67 4.55 -6.22
CA GLU A 100 -1.53 4.68 -7.12
C GLU A 100 -0.27 5.06 -6.34
N PHE A 101 -0.38 6.03 -5.44
CA PHE A 101 0.72 6.43 -4.56
C PHE A 101 1.22 5.27 -3.70
N LYS A 102 0.32 4.47 -3.12
CA LYS A 102 0.68 3.28 -2.34
C LYS A 102 1.47 2.25 -3.16
N ARG A 103 1.08 2.02 -4.41
CA ARG A 103 1.83 1.12 -5.32
C ARG A 103 3.23 1.66 -5.59
N PHE A 104 3.35 2.96 -5.87
CA PHE A 104 4.65 3.61 -6.00
C PHE A 104 5.48 3.44 -4.75
N TRP A 105 4.91 3.72 -3.57
CA TRP A 105 5.59 3.59 -2.28
C TRP A 105 6.13 2.19 -2.07
N ASN A 106 5.27 1.18 -2.25
CA ASN A 106 5.62 -0.23 -2.09
C ASN A 106 6.77 -0.68 -3.00
N ASN A 107 6.85 -0.14 -4.21
CA ASN A 107 7.84 -0.55 -5.20
C ASN A 107 9.15 0.26 -5.17
N ASN A 108 9.12 1.48 -4.65
CA ASN A 108 10.25 2.41 -4.80
C ASN A 108 10.82 2.91 -3.47
N VAL A 109 10.04 2.96 -2.40
CA VAL A 109 10.50 3.45 -1.09
C VAL A 109 10.87 2.26 -0.21
N PHE A 110 9.91 1.47 0.20
CA PHE A 110 10.08 0.19 0.86
C PHE A 110 8.81 -0.67 0.73
N SER A 111 9.00 -1.99 0.80
CA SER A 111 7.91 -2.95 0.66
C SER A 111 6.98 -2.89 1.86
N LEU A 112 5.67 -2.78 1.58
CA LEU A 112 4.63 -2.82 2.61
C LEU A 112 4.18 -4.26 2.86
N PRO A 113 3.87 -4.64 4.10
CA PRO A 113 3.33 -5.95 4.43
C PRO A 113 2.05 -6.28 3.65
N GLN A 114 1.78 -7.57 3.51
CA GLN A 114 0.53 -8.06 2.96
C GLN A 114 -0.26 -8.79 4.04
N ILE A 115 -1.57 -8.58 4.06
CA ILE A 115 -2.51 -9.28 4.94
C ILE A 115 -3.60 -9.96 4.12
N SER A 116 -4.24 -10.96 4.72
CA SER A 116 -5.40 -11.61 4.12
C SER A 116 -6.68 -10.89 4.54
N LEU A 117 -7.38 -10.28 3.59
CA LEU A 117 -8.67 -9.63 3.80
C LEU A 117 -9.71 -10.29 2.91
N ASN A 118 -10.77 -10.85 3.52
CA ASN A 118 -11.85 -11.54 2.79
C ASN A 118 -11.32 -12.60 1.79
N GLY A 119 -10.32 -13.36 2.21
CA GLY A 119 -9.73 -14.44 1.39
C GLY A 119 -8.82 -13.98 0.25
N SER A 120 -8.49 -12.68 0.16
CA SER A 120 -7.52 -12.16 -0.81
C SER A 120 -6.35 -11.47 -0.14
N LYS A 121 -5.13 -11.73 -0.63
CA LYS A 121 -3.92 -11.02 -0.17
C LYS A 121 -3.97 -9.58 -0.64
N ARG A 122 -3.78 -8.64 0.28
CA ARG A 122 -3.74 -7.19 -0.01
C ARG A 122 -2.56 -6.54 0.70
N THR A 123 -1.86 -5.69 -0.03
CA THR A 123 -0.86 -4.79 0.57
C THR A 123 -1.56 -3.83 1.52
N VAL A 124 -1.06 -3.71 2.75
CA VAL A 124 -1.64 -2.81 3.77
C VAL A 124 -1.59 -1.35 3.33
N ASP A 125 -2.53 -0.57 3.86
CA ASP A 125 -2.52 0.89 3.70
C ASP A 125 -1.66 1.52 4.80
N MET A 126 -1.20 2.76 4.58
CA MET A 126 -0.45 3.49 5.58
C MET A 126 -1.22 3.68 6.89
N GLU A 127 -2.56 3.68 6.84
CA GLU A 127 -3.42 3.73 8.02
C GLU A 127 -3.17 2.56 9.00
N LEU A 128 -3.01 1.34 8.47
CA LEU A 128 -2.65 0.18 9.29
C LEU A 128 -1.17 0.16 9.60
N TYR A 129 -0.33 0.46 8.62
CA TYR A 129 1.12 0.41 8.75
C TYR A 129 1.65 1.40 9.81
N ALA A 130 1.05 2.59 9.89
CA ALA A 130 1.42 3.61 10.87
C ALA A 130 1.26 3.13 12.33
N GLN A 131 0.38 2.16 12.59
CA GLN A 131 0.21 1.57 13.94
C GLN A 131 1.49 0.95 14.51
N MET A 132 2.48 0.62 13.64
CA MET A 132 3.77 0.06 14.07
C MET A 132 4.73 1.10 14.64
N PHE A 133 4.59 2.36 14.25
CA PHE A 133 5.56 3.40 14.55
C PHE A 133 4.96 4.71 15.06
N PHE A 134 3.65 4.84 15.07
CA PHE A 134 2.96 6.04 15.50
C PHE A 134 1.92 5.78 16.59
N VAL A 135 1.89 6.66 17.59
CA VAL A 135 0.80 6.79 18.56
C VAL A 135 0.38 8.26 18.64
N GLY A 136 -0.91 8.52 18.43
CA GLY A 136 -1.51 9.84 18.49
C GLY A 136 -1.99 10.22 19.89
N GLN A 137 -2.29 11.50 20.07
CA GLN A 137 -2.78 12.04 21.34
C GLN A 137 -4.09 11.36 21.79
N ASP A 138 -5.02 11.16 20.86
CA ASP A 138 -6.35 10.58 21.13
C ASP A 138 -6.41 9.06 20.94
N GLY A 139 -5.29 8.42 20.58
CA GLY A 139 -5.21 7.02 20.21
C GLY A 139 -4.54 6.14 21.25
N LYS A 140 -4.70 6.44 22.54
CA LYS A 140 -4.01 5.75 23.63
C LYS A 140 -4.75 4.55 24.19
N ASP A 141 -5.95 4.23 23.69
CA ASP A 141 -6.65 3.00 24.05
C ASP A 141 -5.82 1.79 23.62
N THR A 142 -5.17 1.18 24.61
CA THR A 142 -4.32 0.02 24.40
C THR A 142 -5.09 -1.25 24.05
N SER A 143 -6.42 -1.26 24.15
CA SER A 143 -7.27 -2.40 23.82
C SER A 143 -7.60 -2.52 22.33
N THR A 144 -7.28 -1.51 21.52
CA THR A 144 -7.58 -1.46 20.09
C THR A 144 -6.47 -0.76 19.30
N ILE A 145 -6.60 -0.75 17.98
CA ILE A 145 -5.77 0.09 17.11
C ILE A 145 -6.33 1.50 17.04
N PHE A 146 -5.43 2.46 16.82
CA PHE A 146 -5.79 3.85 16.61
C PHE A 146 -6.60 4.00 15.31
N ASN A 147 -7.67 4.80 15.35
CA ASN A 147 -8.54 5.05 14.20
C ASN A 147 -9.10 3.76 13.56
N SER A 148 -9.77 2.93 14.37
CA SER A 148 -10.36 1.65 13.96
C SER A 148 -11.59 1.85 13.05
N GLY A 149 -11.38 2.32 11.83
CA GLY A 149 -12.45 2.46 10.84
C GLY A 149 -12.62 1.19 10.02
N PHE A 150 -11.72 1.00 9.06
CA PHE A 150 -11.73 -0.15 8.16
C PHE A 150 -10.97 -1.35 8.73
N TYR A 151 -9.88 -1.10 9.45
CA TYR A 151 -9.02 -2.13 10.03
C TYR A 151 -9.36 -2.38 11.50
N HIS A 152 -9.10 -3.62 11.95
CA HIS A 152 -9.25 -4.07 13.32
C HIS A 152 -7.92 -4.57 13.88
N LYS A 153 -7.85 -4.80 15.20
CA LYS A 153 -6.64 -5.32 15.84
C LYS A 153 -6.14 -6.64 15.25
N ASP A 154 -7.05 -7.47 14.73
CA ASP A 154 -6.67 -8.74 14.11
C ASP A 154 -5.92 -8.51 12.79
N ASN A 155 -6.31 -7.50 12.00
CA ASN A 155 -5.57 -7.10 10.81
C ASN A 155 -4.17 -6.56 11.14
N PHE A 156 -4.03 -5.90 12.29
CA PHE A 156 -2.72 -5.47 12.78
C PHE A 156 -1.87 -6.67 13.19
N LYS A 157 -2.44 -7.66 13.90
CA LYS A 157 -1.74 -8.91 14.22
C LYS A 157 -1.31 -9.66 12.96
N ASP A 158 -2.18 -9.77 11.96
CA ASP A 158 -1.86 -10.37 10.66
C ASP A 158 -0.69 -9.63 9.98
N MET A 159 -0.68 -8.30 10.05
CA MET A 159 0.43 -7.51 9.53
C MET A 159 1.73 -7.80 10.29
N ILE A 160 1.70 -7.91 11.60
CA ILE A 160 2.87 -8.27 12.42
C ILE A 160 3.35 -9.68 12.08
N PHE A 161 2.44 -10.63 11.87
CA PHE A 161 2.77 -11.99 11.47
C PHE A 161 3.50 -12.08 10.14
N SER A 162 3.27 -11.15 9.22
CA SER A 162 4.00 -11.11 7.95
C SER A 162 5.51 -10.92 8.11
N TYR A 163 5.96 -10.39 9.25
CA TYR A 163 7.38 -10.26 9.60
C TYR A 163 8.01 -11.53 10.19
N ALA A 164 7.21 -12.52 10.56
CA ALA A 164 7.73 -13.81 11.04
C ALA A 164 8.38 -14.66 9.95
N GLY A 165 8.36 -14.20 8.73
CA GLY A 165 8.87 -14.84 7.53
C GLY A 165 7.76 -15.21 6.55
N GLU A 166 7.91 -14.84 5.30
CA GLU A 166 7.05 -15.32 4.23
C GLU A 166 7.32 -16.81 4.02
N THR A 167 6.39 -17.63 4.39
CA THR A 167 6.29 -18.94 3.79
C THR A 167 5.58 -18.78 2.44
N GLU A 168 6.34 -18.95 1.37
CA GLU A 168 5.91 -18.83 -0.03
C GLU A 168 4.77 -19.78 -0.39
N SER A 169 3.79 -20.01 0.36
CA SER A 169 2.54 -20.70 0.01
C SER A 169 1.73 -21.24 1.19
N THR A 170 1.53 -20.44 2.20
CA THR A 170 0.50 -20.82 3.16
C THR A 170 -0.87 -20.59 2.54
N LEU A 171 -1.63 -21.67 2.38
CA LEU A 171 -3.02 -21.56 1.96
C LEU A 171 -3.83 -20.96 3.11
N SER A 172 -4.53 -19.85 2.84
CA SER A 172 -5.49 -19.29 3.81
C SER A 172 -6.63 -20.27 4.05
N GLU A 173 -7.32 -20.17 5.19
CA GLU A 173 -8.52 -20.98 5.46
C GLU A 173 -9.59 -20.82 4.37
N GLY A 174 -9.73 -19.62 3.82
CA GLY A 174 -10.63 -19.36 2.70
C GLY A 174 -10.20 -20.08 1.42
N GLU A 175 -8.90 -20.16 1.15
CA GLU A 175 -8.36 -20.93 0.02
C GLU A 175 -8.51 -22.42 0.21
N ILE A 176 -8.25 -22.92 1.42
CA ILE A 176 -8.48 -24.35 1.76
C ILE A 176 -9.96 -24.69 1.59
N THR A 177 -10.87 -23.84 2.05
CA THR A 177 -12.30 -24.04 1.89
C THR A 177 -12.71 -24.01 0.42
N ARG A 178 -12.16 -23.10 -0.36
CA ARG A 178 -12.39 -23.00 -1.82
C ARG A 178 -11.86 -24.24 -2.53
N LEU A 179 -10.66 -24.71 -2.20
CA LEU A 179 -10.07 -25.91 -2.78
C LEU A 179 -10.88 -27.15 -2.42
N ARG A 180 -11.40 -27.27 -1.20
CA ARG A 180 -12.29 -28.36 -0.81
C ARG A 180 -13.59 -28.35 -1.61
N LYS A 181 -14.19 -27.17 -1.80
CA LYS A 181 -15.39 -27.04 -2.64
C LYS A 181 -15.09 -27.40 -4.09
N GLN A 182 -13.92 -27.05 -4.61
CA GLN A 182 -13.48 -27.49 -5.94
C GLN A 182 -13.33 -29.03 -6.01
N VAL A 183 -12.80 -29.67 -4.96
CA VAL A 183 -12.72 -31.13 -4.89
C VAL A 183 -14.13 -31.75 -4.94
N GLU A 184 -15.07 -31.23 -4.15
CA GLU A 184 -16.47 -31.69 -4.14
C GLU A 184 -17.11 -31.56 -5.52
N GLU A 185 -16.90 -30.42 -6.21
CA GLU A 185 -17.41 -30.19 -7.57
C GLU A 185 -16.76 -31.16 -8.59
N LEU A 186 -15.46 -31.44 -8.48
CA LEU A 186 -14.76 -32.39 -9.34
C LEU A 186 -15.18 -33.83 -9.04
N GLU A 187 -15.36 -34.20 -7.77
CA GLU A 187 -15.88 -35.52 -7.37
C GLU A 187 -17.31 -35.75 -7.86
N ALA A 188 -18.17 -34.72 -7.83
CA ALA A 188 -19.51 -34.78 -8.41
C ALA A 188 -19.45 -35.01 -9.92
N LYS A 189 -18.62 -34.27 -10.67
CA LYS A 189 -18.40 -34.46 -12.11
C LYS A 189 -17.83 -35.84 -12.42
N ARG A 190 -16.87 -36.31 -11.61
CA ARG A 190 -16.32 -37.68 -11.74
C ARG A 190 -17.39 -38.73 -11.59
N LYS A 191 -18.26 -38.61 -10.58
CA LYS A 191 -19.38 -39.53 -10.36
C LYS A 191 -20.36 -39.54 -11.53
N GLU A 192 -20.65 -38.38 -12.10
CA GLU A 192 -21.48 -38.25 -13.29
C GLU A 192 -20.83 -38.96 -14.51
N GLN A 193 -19.53 -38.74 -14.75
CA GLN A 193 -18.80 -39.40 -15.85
C GLN A 193 -18.75 -40.91 -15.67
N LEU A 194 -18.58 -41.42 -14.45
CA LEU A 194 -18.62 -42.84 -14.15
C LEU A 194 -19.99 -43.45 -14.41
N ALA A 195 -21.08 -42.78 -14.04
CA ALA A 195 -22.44 -43.22 -14.32
C ALA A 195 -22.72 -43.29 -15.82
N ILE A 196 -22.22 -42.32 -16.59
CA ILE A 196 -22.28 -42.33 -18.06
C ILE A 196 -21.46 -43.47 -18.63
N SER A 197 -20.26 -43.72 -18.12
CA SER A 197 -19.41 -44.88 -18.53
C SER A 197 -20.12 -46.22 -18.30
N GLU A 198 -20.76 -46.37 -17.16
CA GLU A 198 -21.52 -47.57 -16.82
C GLU A 198 -22.70 -47.79 -17.76
N PHE A 199 -23.44 -46.70 -18.09
CA PHE A 199 -24.53 -46.74 -19.04
C PHE A 199 -24.05 -47.20 -20.46
N TYR A 200 -22.92 -46.66 -20.94
CA TYR A 200 -22.33 -47.07 -22.24
C TYR A 200 -21.75 -48.50 -22.25
N LYS A 201 -21.24 -48.98 -21.13
CA LYS A 201 -20.76 -50.37 -20.98
C LYS A 201 -21.89 -51.41 -21.01
N THR A 202 -23.12 -51.00 -20.64
CA THR A 202 -24.30 -51.86 -20.63
C THR A 202 -25.10 -51.83 -21.94
N SER A 203 -24.90 -50.86 -22.81
CA SER A 203 -25.61 -50.70 -24.09
C SER A 203 -24.82 -51.32 -25.25
N THR A 204 -25.38 -52.36 -25.92
CA THR A 204 -24.75 -53.24 -26.92
C THR A 204 -24.37 -52.59 -28.27
N PRO A 205 -24.84 -51.41 -28.73
CA PRO A 205 -24.41 -50.81 -30.00
C PRO A 205 -23.01 -50.17 -29.98
N ALA A 206 -22.39 -50.01 -28.84
CA ALA A 206 -21.14 -49.26 -28.68
C ALA A 206 -19.88 -49.98 -29.20
N LYS A 207 -19.97 -51.29 -29.52
CA LYS A 207 -18.81 -52.06 -29.99
C LYS A 207 -18.35 -51.73 -31.40
N GLU A 208 -19.25 -51.35 -32.29
CA GLU A 208 -18.91 -51.01 -33.69
C GLU A 208 -18.27 -49.61 -33.83
N TYR A 209 -18.51 -48.73 -32.85
CA TYR A 209 -17.97 -47.36 -32.82
C TYR A 209 -16.51 -47.25 -32.33
N LEU A 210 -15.99 -48.25 -31.65
CA LEU A 210 -14.64 -48.23 -31.04
C LEU A 210 -13.49 -48.23 -32.06
N SER A 211 -13.72 -48.70 -33.30
CA SER A 211 -12.68 -48.78 -34.36
C SER A 211 -12.34 -47.44 -35.03
N GLN A 212 -13.05 -46.34 -34.74
CA GLN A 212 -12.82 -45.02 -35.36
C GLN A 212 -12.33 -43.93 -34.40
N ILE A 213 -11.81 -44.31 -33.24
CA ILE A 213 -11.63 -43.41 -32.09
C ILE A 213 -10.45 -42.44 -32.19
N GLN A 214 -9.35 -42.79 -32.90
CA GLN A 214 -8.14 -41.96 -32.89
C GLN A 214 -8.35 -40.56 -33.48
N ASP A 215 -9.09 -40.46 -34.58
CA ASP A 215 -9.31 -39.16 -35.26
C ASP A 215 -10.29 -38.24 -34.49
N LYS A 216 -11.24 -38.84 -33.80
CA LYS A 216 -12.30 -38.09 -33.05
C LYS A 216 -11.79 -37.47 -31.77
N VAL A 217 -10.87 -38.12 -31.07
CA VAL A 217 -10.23 -37.57 -29.86
C VAL A 217 -9.36 -36.36 -30.21
N ALA A 218 -8.60 -36.45 -31.31
CA ALA A 218 -7.82 -35.33 -31.81
C ALA A 218 -8.70 -34.13 -32.18
N PHE A 219 -9.84 -34.36 -32.79
CA PHE A 219 -10.81 -33.31 -33.15
C PHE A 219 -11.40 -32.59 -31.92
N GLN A 220 -11.83 -33.33 -30.89
CA GLN A 220 -12.38 -32.77 -29.68
C GLN A 220 -11.35 -31.98 -28.88
N ASN A 221 -10.11 -32.45 -28.80
CA ASN A 221 -9.02 -31.73 -28.18
C ASN A 221 -8.75 -30.37 -28.86
N ARG A 222 -8.82 -30.34 -30.19
CA ARG A 222 -8.66 -29.10 -30.97
C ARG A 222 -9.79 -28.09 -30.72
N ILE A 223 -11.05 -28.54 -30.60
CA ILE A 223 -12.17 -27.65 -30.23
C ILE A 223 -11.96 -27.04 -28.86
N CYS A 224 -11.61 -27.84 -27.84
CA CYS A 224 -11.32 -27.37 -26.50
C CYS A 224 -10.16 -26.35 -26.48
N GLU A 225 -9.09 -26.64 -27.24
CA GLU A 225 -7.95 -25.73 -27.39
C GLU A 225 -8.39 -24.39 -28.01
N MET A 226 -9.21 -24.39 -29.04
CA MET A 226 -9.74 -23.17 -29.67
C MET A 226 -10.64 -22.35 -28.72
N GLU A 227 -11.51 -22.99 -27.96
CA GLU A 227 -12.36 -22.31 -26.97
C GLU A 227 -11.50 -21.66 -25.87
N GLU A 228 -10.49 -22.35 -25.38
CA GLU A 228 -9.55 -21.82 -24.37
C GLU A 228 -8.76 -20.61 -24.93
N ILE A 229 -8.22 -20.72 -26.13
CA ILE A 229 -7.48 -19.65 -26.79
C ILE A 229 -8.36 -18.44 -27.02
N THR A 230 -9.61 -18.64 -27.47
CA THR A 230 -10.59 -17.55 -27.70
C THR A 230 -10.92 -16.84 -26.38
N GLY A 231 -11.06 -17.58 -25.28
CA GLY A 231 -11.24 -17.04 -23.95
C GLY A 231 -10.06 -16.17 -23.48
N LYS A 232 -8.84 -16.63 -23.71
CA LYS A 232 -7.60 -15.89 -23.41
C LYS A 232 -7.51 -14.59 -24.22
N ILE A 233 -7.77 -14.65 -25.54
CA ILE A 233 -7.78 -13.46 -26.41
C ILE A 233 -8.80 -12.43 -25.93
N SER A 234 -10.00 -12.84 -25.53
CA SER A 234 -11.02 -11.94 -24.99
C SER A 234 -10.55 -11.23 -23.72
N GLY A 235 -9.89 -11.96 -22.82
CA GLY A 235 -9.30 -11.42 -21.59
C GLY A 235 -8.20 -10.38 -21.88
N LEU A 236 -7.25 -10.72 -22.73
CA LEU A 236 -6.15 -9.84 -23.13
C LEU A 236 -6.64 -8.58 -23.83
N ARG A 237 -7.65 -8.68 -24.72
CA ARG A 237 -8.27 -7.51 -25.36
C ARG A 237 -8.91 -6.55 -24.35
N LYS A 238 -9.54 -7.06 -23.29
CA LYS A 238 -10.10 -6.21 -22.21
C LYS A 238 -8.99 -5.44 -21.48
N MET A 239 -7.89 -6.10 -21.16
CA MET A 239 -6.75 -5.46 -20.49
C MET A 239 -6.11 -4.40 -21.38
N ARG A 240 -5.81 -4.75 -22.62
CA ARG A 240 -5.27 -3.83 -23.62
C ARG A 240 -6.15 -2.58 -23.83
N ASN A 241 -7.48 -2.75 -23.92
CA ASN A 241 -8.41 -1.64 -24.11
C ASN A 241 -8.45 -0.70 -22.89
N ARG A 242 -8.29 -1.21 -21.65
CA ARG A 242 -8.17 -0.38 -20.45
C ARG A 242 -6.92 0.50 -20.51
N LEU A 243 -5.78 -0.07 -20.94
CA LEU A 243 -4.54 0.69 -21.11
C LEU A 243 -4.64 1.72 -22.23
N ALA A 244 -5.29 1.36 -23.35
CA ALA A 244 -5.53 2.28 -24.45
C ALA A 244 -6.33 3.51 -24.03
N THR A 245 -7.32 3.34 -23.17
CA THR A 245 -8.11 4.46 -22.62
C THR A 245 -7.22 5.37 -21.75
N LYS A 246 -6.44 4.79 -20.83
CA LYS A 246 -5.50 5.55 -19.99
C LYS A 246 -4.47 6.30 -20.83
N ARG A 247 -3.86 5.64 -21.81
CA ARG A 247 -2.91 6.27 -22.74
C ARG A 247 -3.52 7.42 -23.52
N SER A 248 -4.77 7.28 -23.97
CA SER A 248 -5.47 8.35 -24.71
C SER A 248 -5.68 9.61 -23.89
N LEU A 249 -6.03 9.46 -22.60
CA LEU A 249 -6.17 10.59 -21.68
C LEU A 249 -4.84 11.36 -21.55
N TRP A 250 -3.74 10.64 -21.29
CA TRP A 250 -2.42 11.27 -21.16
C TRP A 250 -1.90 11.89 -22.44
N ARG A 251 -2.20 11.31 -23.62
CA ARG A 251 -1.91 11.94 -24.93
C ARG A 251 -2.66 13.24 -25.13
N GLY A 252 -3.90 13.33 -24.64
CA GLY A 252 -4.67 14.58 -24.64
C GLY A 252 -3.94 15.66 -23.85
N THR A 253 -3.57 15.39 -22.61
CA THR A 253 -2.82 16.29 -21.73
C THR A 253 -1.47 16.70 -22.34
N LEU A 254 -0.72 15.76 -22.88
CA LEU A 254 0.55 16.01 -23.55
C LEU A 254 0.39 16.97 -24.75
N LYS A 255 -0.64 16.78 -25.56
CA LYS A 255 -0.93 17.65 -26.71
C LYS A 255 -1.21 19.08 -26.27
N GLU A 256 -1.98 19.25 -25.19
CA GLU A 256 -2.28 20.58 -24.63
C GLU A 256 -0.99 21.26 -24.12
N LEU A 257 -0.17 20.55 -23.34
CA LEU A 257 1.10 21.07 -22.81
C LEU A 257 2.11 21.40 -23.91
N ARG A 258 2.23 20.59 -24.95
CA ARG A 258 3.11 20.87 -26.09
C ARG A 258 2.62 22.05 -26.92
N SER A 259 1.30 22.24 -27.04
CA SER A 259 0.74 23.42 -27.69
C SER A 259 1.06 24.69 -26.91
N LEU A 260 0.93 24.64 -25.60
CA LEU A 260 1.31 25.72 -24.70
C LEU A 260 2.81 26.04 -24.81
N ASN A 261 3.67 25.02 -24.85
CA ASN A 261 5.12 25.21 -24.97
C ASN A 261 5.53 25.95 -26.25
N ARG A 262 4.93 25.58 -27.38
CA ARG A 262 5.17 26.28 -28.65
C ARG A 262 4.80 27.77 -28.62
N ASN A 263 3.68 28.08 -27.96
CA ASN A 263 3.22 29.47 -27.86
C ASN A 263 4.11 30.30 -26.93
N ILE A 264 4.78 29.69 -25.95
CA ILE A 264 5.69 30.35 -25.01
C ILE A 264 7.11 30.49 -25.60
N GLU A 265 7.53 29.64 -26.53
CA GLU A 265 8.82 29.78 -27.22
C GLU A 265 8.85 31.00 -28.16
N VAL A 266 7.70 31.42 -28.65
CA VAL A 266 7.58 32.54 -29.61
C VAL A 266 7.24 33.88 -28.93
N GLY A 267 6.84 33.87 -27.63
CA GLY A 267 6.48 35.07 -26.89
C GLY A 267 6.35 34.81 -25.38
N GLU A 268 6.19 35.88 -24.60
CA GLU A 268 5.91 35.81 -23.18
C GLU A 268 4.39 35.78 -22.94
N LEU A 269 3.91 34.82 -22.16
CA LEU A 269 2.54 34.83 -21.66
C LEU A 269 2.49 35.55 -20.31
N ARG A 270 1.63 36.57 -20.22
CA ARG A 270 1.37 37.33 -19.00
C ARG A 270 -0.11 37.34 -18.70
N CYS A 271 -0.45 37.31 -17.40
CA CYS A 271 -1.82 37.47 -16.99
C CYS A 271 -2.33 38.86 -17.31
N MET A 272 -3.46 38.98 -18.01
CA MET A 272 -4.04 40.29 -18.36
C MET A 272 -4.49 41.10 -17.14
N ASP A 273 -4.76 40.45 -16.02
CA ASP A 273 -5.28 41.12 -14.81
C ASP A 273 -4.18 41.57 -13.85
N CYS A 274 -3.09 40.78 -13.72
CA CYS A 274 -2.04 41.07 -12.72
C CYS A 274 -0.61 41.14 -13.30
N ASP A 275 -0.45 41.09 -14.61
CA ASP A 275 0.83 41.09 -15.33
C ASP A 275 1.86 40.02 -14.86
N SER A 276 1.39 39.00 -14.11
CA SER A 276 2.21 37.90 -13.61
C SER A 276 2.67 37.01 -14.76
N THR A 277 3.94 36.62 -14.74
CA THR A 277 4.50 35.64 -15.66
C THR A 277 4.25 34.20 -15.23
N HIS A 278 3.68 33.97 -14.01
CA HIS A 278 3.36 32.65 -13.51
C HIS A 278 2.04 32.15 -14.11
N ILE A 279 2.14 31.10 -14.93
CA ILE A 279 0.99 30.50 -15.60
C ILE A 279 0.81 29.07 -15.10
N VAL A 280 -0.41 28.77 -14.68
CA VAL A 280 -0.79 27.50 -14.11
C VAL A 280 -1.54 26.65 -15.12
N TYR A 281 -1.07 25.43 -15.36
CA TYR A 281 -1.85 24.42 -16.05
C TYR A 281 -2.71 23.66 -15.02
N LYS A 282 -4.02 23.66 -15.23
CA LYS A 282 -5.00 22.89 -14.44
C LYS A 282 -5.69 21.89 -15.36
N GLY A 283 -5.49 20.59 -15.12
CA GLY A 283 -6.16 19.53 -15.88
C GLY A 283 -7.69 19.57 -15.71
N LYS A 284 -8.43 19.31 -16.78
CA LYS A 284 -9.90 19.13 -16.73
C LYS A 284 -10.18 17.76 -16.15
N GLY A 285 -10.49 17.66 -14.86
CA GLY A 285 -10.83 16.39 -14.19
C GLY A 285 -10.81 16.49 -12.68
N LYS A 286 -10.88 15.33 -12.00
CA LYS A 286 -10.79 15.24 -10.54
C LYS A 286 -9.37 15.50 -10.00
N SER A 287 -8.37 15.78 -10.85
CA SER A 287 -7.02 16.07 -10.40
C SER A 287 -7.00 17.42 -9.70
N THR A 288 -6.53 17.41 -8.46
CA THR A 288 -6.39 18.61 -7.62
C THR A 288 -5.07 19.34 -7.84
N TYR A 289 -4.27 18.94 -8.83
CA TYR A 289 -2.99 19.57 -9.10
C TYR A 289 -3.08 20.63 -10.18
N SER A 290 -2.35 21.66 -9.89
CA SER A 290 -1.98 22.68 -10.86
C SER A 290 -0.46 22.71 -10.95
N PHE A 291 0.06 22.80 -12.15
CA PHE A 291 1.49 22.83 -12.43
C PHE A 291 1.91 24.21 -12.87
N ASP A 292 3.01 24.69 -12.30
CA ASP A 292 3.71 25.84 -12.87
C ASP A 292 4.34 25.42 -14.19
N VAL A 293 3.85 26.00 -15.27
CA VAL A 293 4.39 25.80 -16.61
C VAL A 293 5.17 27.03 -17.10
N SER A 294 5.51 27.94 -16.19
CA SER A 294 6.17 29.21 -16.53
C SER A 294 7.61 29.00 -17.03
N THR A 295 8.37 28.10 -16.42
CA THR A 295 9.76 27.84 -16.80
C THR A 295 9.88 26.73 -17.85
N SER A 296 10.82 26.89 -18.80
CA SER A 296 11.09 25.88 -19.82
C SER A 296 11.54 24.54 -19.24
N GLU A 297 12.32 24.57 -18.15
CA GLU A 297 12.81 23.38 -17.49
C GLU A 297 11.69 22.58 -16.85
N MET A 298 10.76 23.24 -16.15
CA MET A 298 9.62 22.60 -15.52
C MET A 298 8.68 21.97 -16.54
N ARG A 299 8.38 22.71 -17.63
CA ARG A 299 7.58 22.17 -18.73
C ARG A 299 8.21 20.92 -19.34
N SER A 300 9.53 20.96 -19.55
CA SER A 300 10.27 19.83 -20.12
C SER A 300 10.24 18.61 -19.23
N GLN A 301 10.38 18.79 -17.92
CA GLN A 301 10.31 17.68 -16.96
C GLN A 301 8.91 17.05 -16.88
N ILE A 302 7.88 17.88 -16.87
CA ILE A 302 6.48 17.42 -16.87
C ILE A 302 6.17 16.66 -18.16
N ILE A 303 6.54 17.22 -19.31
CA ILE A 303 6.39 16.60 -20.62
C ILE A 303 7.10 15.24 -20.65
N ALA A 304 8.36 15.18 -20.20
CA ALA A 304 9.15 13.95 -20.16
C ALA A 304 8.50 12.87 -19.26
N SER A 305 7.99 13.27 -18.10
CA SER A 305 7.29 12.33 -17.21
C SER A 305 6.00 11.77 -17.82
N ILE A 306 5.23 12.61 -18.54
CA ILE A 306 4.02 12.17 -19.25
C ILE A 306 4.39 11.28 -20.45
N GLU A 307 5.46 11.58 -21.16
CA GLU A 307 5.96 10.77 -22.27
C GLU A 307 6.44 9.39 -21.80
N GLU A 308 7.18 9.33 -20.71
CA GLU A 308 7.60 8.07 -20.09
C GLU A 308 6.39 7.20 -19.73
N ARG A 309 5.34 7.81 -19.16
CA ARG A 309 4.10 7.12 -18.82
C ARG A 309 3.33 6.61 -20.04
N ILE A 310 3.27 7.41 -21.10
CA ILE A 310 2.68 7.02 -22.39
C ILE A 310 3.48 5.87 -23.02
N SER A 311 4.82 5.92 -22.94
CA SER A 311 5.71 4.86 -23.42
C SER A 311 5.46 3.56 -22.66
N ALA A 312 5.42 3.60 -21.34
CA ALA A 312 5.15 2.44 -20.50
C ALA A 312 3.81 1.76 -20.85
N TYR A 313 2.73 2.56 -21.01
CA TYR A 313 1.45 2.00 -21.46
C TYR A 313 1.51 1.45 -22.88
N THR A 314 2.29 2.04 -23.76
CA THR A 314 2.45 1.57 -25.15
C THR A 314 3.19 0.23 -25.17
N GLU A 315 4.30 0.11 -24.45
CA GLU A 315 5.07 -1.13 -24.31
C GLU A 315 4.23 -2.27 -23.70
N GLU A 316 3.43 -1.98 -22.70
CA GLU A 316 2.54 -2.96 -22.08
C GLU A 316 1.43 -3.39 -23.06
N MET A 317 0.88 -2.46 -23.85
CA MET A 317 -0.08 -2.77 -24.90
C MET A 317 0.53 -3.61 -26.02
N GLU A 318 1.76 -3.33 -26.44
CA GLU A 318 2.49 -4.10 -27.45
C GLU A 318 2.73 -5.53 -27.01
N LYS A 319 3.00 -5.78 -25.72
CA LYS A 319 3.07 -7.13 -25.16
C LYS A 319 1.74 -7.87 -25.33
N TYR A 320 0.62 -7.23 -24.95
CA TYR A 320 -0.69 -7.85 -25.14
C TYR A 320 -1.04 -8.05 -26.62
N ASP A 321 -0.69 -7.12 -27.51
CA ASP A 321 -0.92 -7.27 -28.95
C ASP A 321 -0.06 -8.41 -29.53
N SER A 322 1.17 -8.60 -29.06
CA SER A 322 2.04 -9.73 -29.45
C SER A 322 1.47 -11.07 -28.97
N GLU A 323 1.01 -11.15 -27.72
CA GLU A 323 0.37 -12.36 -27.19
C GLU A 323 -0.92 -12.69 -27.93
N ILE A 324 -1.77 -11.67 -28.23
CA ILE A 324 -2.99 -11.86 -29.03
C ILE A 324 -2.65 -12.38 -30.42
N SER A 325 -1.63 -11.82 -31.08
CA SER A 325 -1.21 -12.24 -32.43
C SER A 325 -0.69 -13.68 -32.43
N ALA A 326 0.10 -14.05 -31.44
CA ALA A 326 0.59 -15.44 -31.29
C ALA A 326 -0.57 -16.44 -31.10
N LEU A 327 -1.56 -16.06 -30.27
CA LEU A 327 -2.75 -16.88 -30.04
C LEU A 327 -3.66 -16.95 -31.29
N GLN A 328 -3.76 -15.88 -32.08
CA GLN A 328 -4.49 -15.86 -33.34
C GLN A 328 -3.82 -16.77 -34.38
N GLN A 329 -2.50 -16.68 -34.48
CA GLN A 329 -1.74 -17.60 -35.38
C GLN A 329 -1.94 -19.06 -34.98
N ARG A 330 -2.01 -19.35 -33.67
CA ARG A 330 -2.28 -20.72 -33.21
C ARG A 330 -3.68 -21.20 -33.61
N ILE A 331 -4.68 -20.32 -33.58
CA ILE A 331 -6.03 -20.66 -34.12
C ILE A 331 -5.97 -20.94 -35.61
N GLU A 332 -5.24 -20.13 -36.40
CA GLU A 332 -5.09 -20.34 -37.83
C GLU A 332 -4.39 -21.68 -38.13
N GLU A 333 -3.37 -22.06 -37.36
CA GLU A 333 -2.70 -23.36 -37.49
C GLU A 333 -3.67 -24.53 -37.23
N ILE A 334 -4.53 -24.42 -36.21
CA ILE A 334 -5.53 -25.45 -35.89
C ILE A 334 -6.58 -25.56 -37.03
N MET A 335 -6.89 -24.46 -37.72
CA MET A 335 -7.89 -24.41 -38.81
C MET A 335 -7.35 -24.79 -40.17
N GLN A 336 -6.02 -24.89 -40.36
CA GLN A 336 -5.44 -25.27 -41.66
C GLN A 336 -5.57 -26.78 -42.03
N ASP A 337 -6.01 -27.63 -41.09
CA ASP A 337 -6.29 -29.03 -41.37
C ASP A 337 -7.59 -29.17 -42.21
N GLU A 338 -7.48 -29.73 -43.40
CA GLU A 338 -8.55 -29.76 -44.42
C GLU A 338 -9.86 -30.47 -44.02
N ASP A 339 -9.85 -31.20 -42.89
CA ASP A 339 -11.01 -31.96 -42.40
C ASP A 339 -11.90 -31.19 -41.39
N ILE A 340 -11.56 -29.93 -41.03
CA ILE A 340 -12.22 -29.18 -39.96
C ILE A 340 -12.94 -27.96 -40.54
N THR A 341 -14.25 -28.07 -40.80
CA THR A 341 -15.09 -26.91 -41.08
C THR A 341 -15.84 -26.48 -39.82
N ILE A 342 -16.12 -25.16 -39.69
CA ILE A 342 -16.89 -24.59 -38.55
C ILE A 342 -18.26 -25.28 -38.40
N GLU A 343 -18.85 -25.72 -39.49
CA GLU A 343 -20.14 -26.43 -39.50
C GLU A 343 -20.01 -27.84 -38.87
N ASN A 344 -18.93 -28.54 -39.12
CA ASN A 344 -18.65 -29.83 -38.47
C ASN A 344 -18.38 -29.66 -36.95
N ILE A 345 -17.74 -28.57 -36.54
CA ILE A 345 -17.50 -28.26 -35.15
C ILE A 345 -18.83 -28.05 -34.39
N VAL A 346 -19.78 -27.33 -34.99
CA VAL A 346 -21.08 -27.06 -34.38
C VAL A 346 -21.98 -28.29 -34.37
N ALA A 347 -21.97 -29.09 -35.41
CA ALA A 347 -22.83 -30.28 -35.58
C ALA A 347 -22.40 -31.45 -34.67
N TYR A 348 -21.10 -31.65 -34.44
CA TYR A 348 -20.60 -32.82 -33.70
C TYR A 348 -20.33 -32.58 -32.21
N LYS A 349 -20.58 -31.35 -31.72
CA LYS A 349 -20.35 -31.03 -30.29
C LYS A 349 -21.20 -31.89 -29.33
N ASN A 350 -22.33 -32.41 -29.78
CA ASN A 350 -23.29 -33.15 -28.96
C ASN A 350 -23.22 -34.67 -29.06
N ASP A 351 -22.50 -35.26 -30.07
CA ASP A 351 -22.64 -36.69 -30.38
C ASP A 351 -21.46 -37.58 -29.94
N PHE A 352 -20.37 -37.06 -29.33
CA PHE A 352 -19.15 -37.81 -29.07
C PHE A 352 -18.77 -37.95 -27.60
N CYS A 353 -19.42 -38.81 -26.87
CA CYS A 353 -18.89 -39.42 -25.66
C CYS A 353 -18.55 -40.88 -25.91
N SER A 354 -17.29 -41.20 -26.31
CA SER A 354 -16.83 -42.58 -26.32
C SER A 354 -16.38 -43.03 -24.93
N ILE A 355 -16.47 -44.34 -24.63
CA ILE A 355 -16.02 -44.92 -23.35
C ILE A 355 -14.57 -44.53 -23.06
N ALA A 356 -13.70 -44.51 -24.07
CA ALA A 356 -12.30 -44.13 -23.94
C ALA A 356 -12.12 -42.66 -23.55
N GLU A 357 -12.93 -41.72 -24.10
CA GLU A 357 -12.93 -40.32 -23.74
C GLU A 357 -13.44 -40.10 -22.30
N ILE A 358 -14.41 -40.91 -21.89
CA ILE A 358 -14.93 -40.84 -20.52
C ILE A 358 -13.88 -41.37 -19.55
N GLU A 359 -13.19 -42.46 -19.86
CA GLU A 359 -12.12 -43.01 -19.03
C GLU A 359 -10.94 -42.04 -18.95
N GLU A 360 -10.53 -41.39 -20.05
CA GLU A 360 -9.52 -40.34 -20.05
C GLU A 360 -9.99 -39.11 -19.21
N LYS A 361 -11.24 -38.69 -19.35
CA LYS A 361 -11.81 -37.62 -18.51
C LYS A 361 -11.81 -37.98 -17.03
N VAL A 362 -12.18 -39.20 -16.69
CA VAL A 362 -12.14 -39.70 -15.31
C VAL A 362 -10.71 -39.71 -14.78
N GLN A 363 -9.74 -40.17 -15.56
CA GLN A 363 -8.32 -40.14 -15.16
C GLN A 363 -7.80 -38.73 -14.96
N LYS A 364 -8.17 -37.78 -15.83
CA LYS A 364 -7.83 -36.35 -15.67
C LYS A 364 -8.49 -35.73 -14.42
N LEU A 365 -9.74 -36.12 -14.15
CA LEU A 365 -10.44 -35.68 -12.92
C LEU A 365 -9.79 -36.28 -11.67
N ASP A 366 -9.42 -37.56 -11.70
CA ASP A 366 -8.71 -38.21 -10.59
C ASP A 366 -7.37 -37.53 -10.34
N ALA A 367 -6.57 -37.28 -11.38
CA ALA A 367 -5.29 -36.58 -11.27
C ALA A 367 -5.49 -35.15 -10.70
N ALA A 368 -6.51 -34.43 -11.16
CA ALA A 368 -6.82 -33.08 -10.66
C ALA A 368 -7.29 -33.10 -9.19
N ILE A 369 -8.11 -34.07 -8.82
CA ILE A 369 -8.56 -34.27 -7.44
C ILE A 369 -7.36 -34.58 -6.52
N ASP A 370 -6.49 -35.48 -6.95
CA ASP A 370 -5.31 -35.87 -6.19
C ASP A 370 -4.30 -34.73 -6.06
N ASP A 371 -4.07 -33.94 -7.12
CA ASP A 371 -3.23 -32.74 -7.07
C ASP A 371 -3.78 -31.73 -6.04
N ILE A 372 -5.09 -31.43 -6.10
CA ILE A 372 -5.70 -30.51 -5.17
C ILE A 372 -5.65 -31.07 -3.73
N LYS A 373 -5.93 -32.36 -3.53
CA LYS A 373 -5.83 -33.01 -2.21
C LYS A 373 -4.41 -32.97 -1.66
N GLN A 374 -3.40 -33.20 -2.49
CA GLN A 374 -1.99 -33.07 -2.13
C GLN A 374 -1.63 -31.62 -1.78
N ARG A 375 -2.04 -30.67 -2.59
CA ARG A 375 -1.84 -29.22 -2.32
C ARG A 375 -2.47 -28.81 -1.00
N VAL A 376 -3.69 -29.27 -0.71
CA VAL A 376 -4.36 -29.02 0.57
C VAL A 376 -3.59 -29.66 1.73
N LYS A 377 -3.06 -30.87 1.56
CA LYS A 377 -2.30 -31.58 2.61
C LYS A 377 -0.95 -30.89 2.90
N VAL A 378 -0.21 -30.54 1.84
CA VAL A 378 1.07 -29.80 1.94
C VAL A 378 0.82 -28.40 2.50
N GLY A 379 -0.19 -27.70 1.98
CA GLY A 379 -0.56 -26.37 2.46
C GLY A 379 -0.98 -26.36 3.93
N LYS A 380 -1.70 -27.39 4.41
CA LYS A 380 -2.02 -27.50 5.84
C LYS A 380 -0.78 -27.63 6.71
N LYS A 381 0.17 -28.48 6.33
CA LYS A 381 1.42 -28.64 7.09
C LYS A 381 2.24 -27.35 7.09
N GLN A 382 2.37 -26.71 5.94
CA GLN A 382 3.03 -25.40 5.83
C GLN A 382 2.29 -24.33 6.65
N THR A 383 0.96 -24.40 6.69
CA THR A 383 0.13 -23.50 7.51
C THR A 383 0.38 -23.73 8.99
N GLU A 384 0.47 -24.98 9.45
CA GLU A 384 0.78 -25.31 10.83
C GLU A 384 2.18 -24.81 11.24
N ASP A 385 3.19 -25.04 10.40
CA ASP A 385 4.56 -24.55 10.62
C ASP A 385 4.60 -23.02 10.62
N CYS A 386 3.86 -22.36 9.72
CA CYS A 386 3.73 -20.92 9.67
C CYS A 386 3.02 -20.36 10.91
N ILE A 387 1.90 -20.96 11.31
CA ILE A 387 1.17 -20.54 12.52
C ILE A 387 2.08 -20.66 13.74
N LYS A 388 2.89 -21.71 13.82
CA LYS A 388 3.86 -21.85 14.90
C LYS A 388 4.92 -20.74 14.87
N ALA A 389 5.52 -20.48 13.70
CA ALA A 389 6.50 -19.40 13.55
C ALA A 389 5.90 -18.03 13.89
N GLN A 390 4.66 -17.77 13.46
CA GLN A 390 3.91 -16.56 13.81
C GLN A 390 3.67 -16.45 15.31
N GLN A 391 3.26 -17.54 15.95
CA GLN A 391 3.05 -17.59 17.41
C GLN A 391 4.36 -17.36 18.18
N ASP A 392 5.44 -17.99 17.74
CA ASP A 392 6.77 -17.83 18.37
C ASP A 392 7.28 -16.39 18.20
N PHE A 393 7.11 -15.79 17.01
CA PHE A 393 7.44 -14.39 16.77
C PHE A 393 6.59 -13.44 17.62
N TYR A 394 5.29 -13.70 17.72
CA TYR A 394 4.38 -12.92 18.54
C TYR A 394 4.76 -12.97 20.02
N LYS A 395 5.07 -14.17 20.54
CA LYS A 395 5.57 -14.34 21.90
C LYS A 395 6.85 -13.57 22.14
N ALA A 396 7.79 -13.62 21.18
CA ALA A 396 9.02 -12.86 21.28
C ALA A 396 8.78 -11.35 21.38
N ILE A 397 7.77 -10.81 20.66
CA ILE A 397 7.41 -9.39 20.80
C ILE A 397 6.84 -9.10 22.19
N VAL A 398 5.96 -9.95 22.71
CA VAL A 398 5.37 -9.77 24.04
C VAL A 398 6.43 -9.91 25.15
N GLU A 399 7.38 -10.83 24.99
CA GLU A 399 8.53 -10.96 25.89
C GLU A 399 9.40 -9.72 25.87
N GLU A 400 9.73 -9.19 24.68
CA GLU A 400 10.47 -7.93 24.56
C GLU A 400 9.67 -6.76 25.16
N MET A 401 8.33 -6.71 25.01
CA MET A 401 7.50 -5.70 25.68
C MET A 401 7.66 -5.76 27.20
N ASN A 402 7.69 -6.95 27.77
CA ASN A 402 7.89 -7.12 29.21
C ASN A 402 9.30 -6.67 29.64
N GLN A 403 10.34 -6.96 28.84
CA GLN A 403 11.70 -6.49 29.11
C GLN A 403 11.80 -4.96 29.03
N VAL A 404 11.16 -4.35 28.00
CA VAL A 404 11.12 -2.89 27.88
C VAL A 404 10.36 -2.26 29.05
N ARG A 405 9.21 -2.84 29.44
CA ARG A 405 8.45 -2.40 30.62
C ARG A 405 9.30 -2.45 31.87
N GLU A 406 10.01 -3.55 32.13
CA GLU A 406 10.90 -3.69 33.28
C GLU A 406 11.98 -2.60 33.35
N LYS A 407 12.52 -2.22 32.20
CA LYS A 407 13.50 -1.13 32.11
C LYS A 407 12.88 0.24 32.38
N ILE A 408 11.60 0.45 32.00
CA ILE A 408 10.92 1.74 32.22
C ILE A 408 10.37 1.80 33.65
N ASP A 409 9.71 0.73 34.11
CA ASP A 409 8.99 0.67 35.38
C ASP A 409 9.46 -0.54 36.20
N ILE A 410 10.52 -0.36 36.97
CA ILE A 410 11.16 -1.42 37.76
C ILE A 410 10.22 -1.93 38.88
N GLU A 411 9.32 -1.08 39.38
CA GLU A 411 8.46 -1.42 40.50
C GLU A 411 7.19 -2.17 40.08
N SER A 412 6.79 -2.04 38.81
CA SER A 412 5.59 -2.71 38.30
C SER A 412 5.83 -4.22 38.17
N LYS A 413 4.94 -4.99 38.75
CA LYS A 413 4.88 -6.48 38.61
C LYS A 413 3.91 -6.94 37.53
N GLN A 414 3.30 -6.01 36.80
CA GLN A 414 2.33 -6.33 35.76
C GLN A 414 3.03 -6.98 34.57
N LEU A 415 2.60 -8.15 34.16
CA LEU A 415 3.07 -8.80 32.94
C LEU A 415 2.07 -8.57 31.81
N TYR A 416 2.60 -8.29 30.65
CA TYR A 416 1.82 -8.20 29.42
C TYR A 416 1.69 -9.59 28.81
N ASP A 417 0.50 -9.96 28.41
CA ASP A 417 0.14 -11.24 27.80
C ASP A 417 -0.21 -11.14 26.31
N ASP A 418 -0.42 -9.94 25.79
CA ASP A 418 -0.80 -9.65 24.39
C ASP A 418 -0.22 -8.28 23.94
N LEU A 419 -0.27 -7.99 22.64
CA LEU A 419 -0.01 -6.66 22.07
C LEU A 419 -1.10 -5.63 22.40
N PHE A 420 -2.26 -6.08 22.85
CA PHE A 420 -3.41 -5.26 23.22
C PHE A 420 -3.94 -5.67 24.60
N THR A 421 -4.35 -4.70 25.38
CA THR A 421 -5.03 -4.98 26.65
C THR A 421 -6.43 -5.55 26.41
N LYS A 422 -6.99 -6.22 27.41
CA LYS A 422 -8.38 -6.68 27.35
C LYS A 422 -9.32 -5.49 27.40
N ARG A 423 -10.34 -5.51 26.55
CA ARG A 423 -11.34 -4.46 26.53
C ARG A 423 -12.01 -4.31 27.90
N GLY A 424 -11.99 -3.11 28.46
CA GLY A 424 -12.55 -2.82 29.79
C GLY A 424 -11.61 -3.11 30.96
N SER A 425 -10.34 -3.48 30.70
CA SER A 425 -9.33 -3.49 31.77
C SER A 425 -9.05 -2.04 32.20
N VAL A 426 -9.11 -1.80 33.50
CA VAL A 426 -8.73 -0.50 34.06
C VAL A 426 -7.22 -0.51 34.26
N VAL A 427 -6.53 0.25 33.46
CA VAL A 427 -5.08 0.47 33.56
C VAL A 427 -4.89 1.94 33.97
N SER A 428 -3.92 2.26 34.82
CA SER A 428 -3.63 3.66 35.15
C SER A 428 -3.05 4.37 33.91
N GLY A 429 -3.25 5.69 33.79
CA GLY A 429 -2.79 6.43 32.62
C GLY A 429 -1.28 6.32 32.39
N SER A 430 -0.46 6.32 33.46
CA SER A 430 0.99 6.14 33.32
C SER A 430 1.35 4.71 32.85
N GLU A 431 0.60 3.68 33.25
CA GLU A 431 0.78 2.30 32.79
C GLU A 431 0.36 2.14 31.32
N GLU A 432 -0.73 2.79 30.88
CA GLU A 432 -1.10 2.82 29.46
C GLU A 432 -0.01 3.43 28.61
N THR A 433 0.58 4.52 29.08
CA THR A 433 1.72 5.18 28.41
C THR A 433 2.91 4.23 28.31
N VAL A 434 3.29 3.53 29.37
CA VAL A 434 4.36 2.52 29.34
C VAL A 434 4.03 1.38 28.39
N TYR A 435 2.78 0.94 28.37
CA TYR A 435 2.31 -0.16 27.51
C TYR A 435 2.51 0.14 26.02
N TYR A 436 1.98 1.28 25.53
CA TYR A 436 2.14 1.60 24.10
C TYR A 436 3.59 1.93 23.72
N ILE A 437 4.38 2.54 24.61
CA ILE A 437 5.81 2.77 24.37
C ILE A 437 6.55 1.43 24.28
N ALA A 438 6.30 0.50 25.21
CA ALA A 438 6.88 -0.83 25.17
C ALA A 438 6.50 -1.56 23.87
N ARG A 439 5.24 -1.46 23.44
CA ARG A 439 4.76 -2.03 22.17
C ARG A 439 5.51 -1.45 20.97
N LEU A 440 5.62 -0.13 20.85
CA LEU A 440 6.32 0.51 19.73
C LEU A 440 7.80 0.12 19.68
N ILE A 441 8.50 0.17 20.83
CA ILE A 441 9.91 -0.17 20.91
C ILE A 441 10.12 -1.64 20.52
N SER A 442 9.33 -2.55 21.04
CA SER A 442 9.46 -3.99 20.79
C SER A 442 9.17 -4.34 19.34
N ILE A 443 8.12 -3.77 18.75
CA ILE A 443 7.83 -3.92 17.33
C ILE A 443 8.98 -3.38 16.51
N ALA A 444 9.49 -2.18 16.81
CA ALA A 444 10.59 -1.58 16.07
C ALA A 444 11.88 -2.40 16.10
N LYS A 445 12.18 -3.04 17.23
CA LYS A 445 13.35 -3.92 17.39
C LYS A 445 13.23 -5.22 16.59
N LEU A 446 12.07 -5.86 16.65
CA LEU A 446 11.90 -7.19 16.09
C LEU A 446 11.51 -7.18 14.60
N THR A 447 10.66 -6.27 14.17
CA THR A 447 10.29 -6.14 12.75
C THR A 447 11.34 -5.39 11.92
N LYS A 448 12.18 -4.58 12.57
CA LYS A 448 13.23 -3.75 11.92
C LYS A 448 12.69 -2.85 10.80
N HIS A 449 11.40 -2.45 10.88
CA HIS A 449 10.84 -1.50 9.91
C HIS A 449 11.67 -0.20 9.89
N SER A 450 11.72 0.50 8.76
CA SER A 450 12.60 1.67 8.58
C SER A 450 12.00 3.00 9.10
N CYS A 451 10.71 3.05 9.39
CA CYS A 451 10.03 4.28 9.79
C CYS A 451 10.52 4.83 11.14
N PRO A 452 10.55 6.17 11.33
CA PRO A 452 10.83 6.78 12.63
C PRO A 452 9.73 6.41 13.63
N ILE A 453 10.06 6.43 14.94
CA ILE A 453 9.04 6.32 15.98
C ILE A 453 8.46 7.71 16.25
N ILE A 454 7.15 7.83 16.15
CA ILE A 454 6.43 9.10 16.34
C ILE A 454 5.42 8.93 17.46
N ILE A 455 5.53 9.74 18.53
CA ILE A 455 4.61 9.73 19.66
C ILE A 455 4.10 11.14 19.91
N ASP A 456 2.84 11.37 19.60
CA ASP A 456 2.19 12.64 19.88
C ASP A 456 1.71 12.68 21.34
N SER A 457 2.16 13.69 22.08
CA SER A 457 1.90 13.87 23.53
C SER A 457 2.41 12.71 24.40
N PHE A 458 3.71 12.38 24.28
CA PHE A 458 4.29 11.20 24.95
C PHE A 458 4.22 11.24 26.49
N ARG A 459 4.00 12.40 27.08
CA ARG A 459 3.84 12.62 28.54
C ARG A 459 2.38 12.90 28.95
N ALA A 460 1.40 12.70 28.09
CA ALA A 460 0.03 13.16 28.35
C ALA A 460 -0.60 12.60 29.64
N GLU A 461 -0.10 11.47 30.13
CA GLU A 461 -0.61 10.76 31.32
C GLU A 461 0.44 10.75 32.45
N ASP A 462 1.10 11.87 32.70
CA ASP A 462 2.02 12.11 33.84
C ASP A 462 3.04 10.96 34.09
N LEU A 463 3.90 10.68 33.12
CA LEU A 463 5.10 9.90 33.37
C LEU A 463 5.95 10.61 34.43
N SER A 464 6.37 9.89 35.47
CA SER A 464 7.34 10.44 36.41
C SER A 464 8.65 10.79 35.67
N THR A 465 9.37 11.78 36.17
CA THR A 465 10.65 12.21 35.57
C THR A 465 11.60 11.05 35.35
N GLU A 466 11.67 10.12 36.27
CA GLU A 466 12.53 8.94 36.21
C GLU A 466 12.13 7.97 35.10
N LYS A 467 10.81 7.68 34.95
CA LYS A 467 10.30 6.85 33.85
C LYS A 467 10.52 7.52 32.50
N GLU A 468 10.34 8.84 32.41
CA GLU A 468 10.61 9.61 31.21
C GLU A 468 12.07 9.52 30.77
N GLU A 469 13.03 9.70 31.68
CA GLU A 469 14.46 9.58 31.38
C GLU A 469 14.82 8.17 30.88
N ARG A 470 14.25 7.14 31.47
CA ARG A 470 14.43 5.75 31.02
C ARG A 470 13.83 5.51 29.63
N VAL A 471 12.66 6.06 29.34
CA VAL A 471 12.04 6.00 28.00
C VAL A 471 12.94 6.68 26.97
N LEU A 472 13.44 7.87 27.25
CA LEU A 472 14.31 8.62 26.35
C LEU A 472 15.64 7.88 26.11
N ALA A 473 16.21 7.27 27.15
CA ALA A 473 17.39 6.43 27.03
C ALA A 473 17.14 5.22 26.10
N LEU A 474 16.03 4.50 26.29
CA LEU A 474 15.66 3.36 25.46
C LEU A 474 15.40 3.76 24.00
N LEU A 475 14.75 4.89 23.75
CA LEU A 475 14.56 5.41 22.40
C LEU A 475 15.89 5.80 21.73
N SER A 476 16.82 6.37 22.49
CA SER A 476 18.17 6.70 21.99
C SER A 476 18.99 5.45 21.64
N GLU A 477 18.83 4.35 22.38
CA GLU A 477 19.48 3.06 22.10
C GLU A 477 19.04 2.43 20.77
N LEU A 478 17.85 2.76 20.27
CA LEU A 478 17.32 2.22 19.00
C LEU A 478 18.11 2.68 17.77
N LYS A 479 18.94 3.71 17.88
CA LYS A 479 19.71 4.30 16.77
C LYS A 479 18.84 4.62 15.56
N ARG A 480 17.64 5.12 15.83
CA ARG A 480 16.66 5.50 14.80
C ARG A 480 16.05 6.84 15.17
N GLN A 481 15.57 7.55 14.18
CA GLN A 481 14.88 8.81 14.42
C GLN A 481 13.61 8.58 15.23
N CYS A 482 13.46 9.35 16.31
CA CYS A 482 12.25 9.42 17.12
C CYS A 482 11.75 10.86 17.14
N ILE A 483 10.46 11.06 17.01
CA ILE A 483 9.81 12.39 17.03
C ILE A 483 8.73 12.35 18.11
N LEU A 484 8.95 13.09 19.16
CA LEU A 484 8.07 13.12 20.32
C LEU A 484 7.48 14.52 20.45
N THR A 485 6.25 14.63 20.89
CA THR A 485 5.68 15.93 21.27
C THR A 485 5.31 15.94 22.74
N THR A 486 5.43 17.10 23.39
CA THR A 486 5.04 17.27 24.78
C THR A 486 4.70 18.72 25.11
N THR A 487 4.04 18.92 26.25
CA THR A 487 3.82 20.25 26.85
C THR A 487 4.57 20.28 28.19
N LEU A 488 5.41 21.28 28.38
CA LEU A 488 6.20 21.47 29.59
C LEU A 488 5.45 22.36 30.59
N LYS A 489 5.53 22.03 31.86
CA LYS A 489 5.12 22.92 32.94
C LYS A 489 6.16 24.05 33.11
N ALA A 490 5.78 25.17 33.68
CA ALA A 490 6.66 26.33 33.86
C ALA A 490 7.96 25.98 34.63
N GLU A 491 7.87 25.03 35.54
CA GLU A 491 8.99 24.55 36.38
C GLU A 491 10.00 23.70 35.60
N GLU A 492 9.59 23.16 34.44
CA GLU A 492 10.40 22.28 33.59
C GLU A 492 11.11 23.04 32.45
N LYS A 493 11.08 24.37 32.48
CA LYS A 493 11.70 25.19 31.43
C LYS A 493 13.19 24.87 31.29
N GLY A 494 13.62 24.63 30.06
CA GLY A 494 15.01 24.28 29.74
C GLY A 494 15.38 22.82 30.05
N LYS A 495 14.40 21.94 30.27
CA LYS A 495 14.64 20.53 30.62
C LYS A 495 15.32 19.78 29.47
N TYR A 496 14.78 19.84 28.26
CA TYR A 496 15.28 19.06 27.13
C TYR A 496 16.51 19.65 26.47
N GLU A 497 16.69 20.98 26.53
CA GLU A 497 17.87 21.65 25.99
C GLU A 497 19.16 21.27 26.73
N LYS A 498 19.02 20.77 27.97
CA LYS A 498 20.14 20.31 28.79
C LYS A 498 20.44 18.82 28.64
N MET A 499 19.57 18.05 27.99
CA MET A 499 19.73 16.61 27.84
C MET A 499 20.65 16.30 26.64
N ILE A 500 21.74 15.58 26.92
CA ILE A 500 22.69 15.18 25.88
C ILE A 500 22.04 14.15 24.95
N GLY A 501 22.17 14.32 23.64
CA GLY A 501 21.65 13.39 22.64
C GLY A 501 20.17 13.61 22.28
N ILE A 502 19.53 14.65 22.84
CA ILE A 502 18.17 15.03 22.51
C ILE A 502 18.19 16.34 21.71
N ASN A 503 17.50 16.33 20.58
CA ASN A 503 17.25 17.54 19.81
C ASN A 503 15.93 18.20 20.31
N ALA A 504 16.07 19.28 21.04
CA ALA A 504 14.98 20.02 21.63
C ALA A 504 14.46 21.08 20.65
N ILE A 505 13.22 20.91 20.19
CA ILE A 505 12.55 21.80 19.22
C ILE A 505 11.50 22.60 19.95
N ASP A 506 11.80 23.87 20.22
CA ASP A 506 10.95 24.78 20.99
C ASP A 506 9.86 25.43 20.13
N TYR A 507 8.61 25.27 20.56
CA TYR A 507 7.41 25.89 19.99
C TYR A 507 6.74 26.92 20.94
N THR A 508 7.40 27.29 22.06
CA THR A 508 6.83 28.27 23.00
C THR A 508 6.57 29.62 22.35
N GLY A 509 7.40 30.00 21.39
CA GLY A 509 7.26 31.26 20.63
C GLY A 509 6.07 31.31 19.66
N HIS A 510 5.43 30.18 19.36
CA HIS A 510 4.27 30.19 18.47
C HIS A 510 3.03 30.75 19.16
N GLN A 511 2.18 31.44 18.41
CA GLN A 511 0.89 31.89 18.92
C GLN A 511 -0.04 30.69 19.12
N SER A 512 -0.83 30.72 20.22
CA SER A 512 -1.84 29.68 20.45
C SER A 512 -2.87 29.66 19.32
N ASN A 513 -3.19 28.44 18.83
CA ASN A 513 -4.09 28.17 17.70
C ASN A 513 -3.62 28.74 16.33
N LYS A 514 -2.37 29.19 16.21
CA LYS A 514 -1.84 29.75 14.96
C LYS A 514 -0.39 29.38 14.76
N ILE A 515 -0.15 28.20 14.17
CA ILE A 515 1.21 27.79 13.79
C ILE A 515 1.63 28.35 12.43
N LEU A 516 0.69 28.56 11.52
CA LEU A 516 0.98 29.07 10.18
C LEU A 516 1.12 30.58 10.20
N GLY A 517 2.05 31.09 9.40
CA GLY A 517 2.33 32.52 9.26
C GLY A 517 2.67 32.91 7.83
N ARG A 518 2.69 34.22 7.58
CA ARG A 518 3.10 34.77 6.28
C ARG A 518 4.60 34.79 6.09
N GLU A 519 5.36 34.70 7.17
CA GLU A 519 6.83 34.82 7.14
C GLU A 519 7.49 33.65 6.39
N GLU A 520 6.96 32.45 6.58
CA GLU A 520 7.50 31.24 5.92
C GLU A 520 6.88 30.96 4.54
N LEU A 521 5.84 31.70 4.15
CA LEU A 521 5.15 31.51 2.88
C LEU A 521 6.08 31.60 1.66
N PRO A 522 7.00 32.59 1.54
CA PRO A 522 7.92 32.62 0.40
C PRO A 522 8.84 31.41 0.32
N ALA A 523 9.31 30.93 1.48
CA ALA A 523 10.14 29.74 1.55
C ALA A 523 9.36 28.48 1.15
N PHE A 524 8.10 28.35 1.59
CA PHE A 524 7.22 27.26 1.24
C PHE A 524 6.88 27.25 -0.26
N ILE A 525 6.56 28.41 -0.85
CA ILE A 525 6.35 28.54 -2.30
C ILE A 525 7.60 28.06 -3.06
N LYS A 526 8.79 28.44 -2.62
CA LYS A 526 10.05 28.00 -3.23
C LYS A 526 10.24 26.49 -3.16
N LEU A 527 9.87 25.83 -2.06
CA LEU A 527 9.92 24.37 -1.94
C LEU A 527 8.96 23.69 -2.92
N LEU A 528 7.75 24.20 -3.05
CA LEU A 528 6.75 23.64 -3.97
C LEU A 528 7.09 23.90 -5.45
N SER A 529 7.58 25.11 -5.77
CA SER A 529 7.98 25.45 -7.15
C SER A 529 9.12 24.58 -7.66
N GLY A 530 10.04 24.13 -6.77
CA GLY A 530 11.04 23.12 -7.09
C GLY A 530 10.48 21.79 -7.58
N LEU A 531 9.20 21.54 -7.37
CA LEU A 531 8.46 20.35 -7.80
C LEU A 531 7.41 20.64 -8.88
N GLY A 532 7.37 21.86 -9.42
CA GLY A 532 6.32 22.27 -10.35
C GLY A 532 4.94 22.40 -9.74
N VAL A 533 4.83 22.46 -8.42
CA VAL A 533 3.55 22.63 -7.73
C VAL A 533 3.34 24.08 -7.39
N ILE A 534 2.20 24.64 -7.77
CA ILE A 534 1.79 25.99 -7.44
C ILE A 534 0.66 25.96 -6.43
N LEU A 535 0.70 26.88 -5.48
CA LEU A 535 -0.39 27.15 -4.57
C LEU A 535 -1.56 27.78 -5.31
N LEU A 536 -2.72 27.17 -5.21
CA LEU A 536 -3.98 27.67 -5.77
C LEU A 536 -4.98 27.96 -4.67
#